data_cb14e863356101cca71710ca5e6f3fb0
#
_entry.id   cb14e863356101cca71710ca5e6f3fb0
#
_cell.length_a   1.000
_cell.length_b   1.000
_cell.length_c   1.000
_cell.angle_alpha   90.00
_cell.angle_beta   90.00
_cell.angle_gamma   90.00
#
_symmetry.space_group_name_H-M   'P 1'
#
loop_
_entity.id
_entity.type
_entity.pdbx_description
1 polymer ?
#
loop_
_entity_poly.entity_id
_entity_poly.type
_entity_poly.pdbx_seq_one_letter_code
_entity_poly.pdbx_strand_id
1 'polypeptide(L)'
;MRTVRGPSDRVVVVGAGLAGLSAALHLAGRGRDVTVVERESWPGGRAGRLDVGGYRLDTGPTVLTMPDIIDDTFAAVGETCSGRLDLLTVDPAYRAQFADGSSLDVHSDADQMATAIKEFADAKQAAGYRKLRDWLTRLYQTEFDGFIAKNFDSPLSLVNPQLARLAAIGGFRKWDAMVNRHISDPRLQRVFTFQSLYAGVAPRQALAVYAVIAY
;
A
#
# COMPACT_ATOMS: atom_id res chain seq x y z
N MET A 1 -15.89 -10.06 11.97
CA MET A 1 -15.22 -11.39 11.93
C MET A 1 -16.23 -12.45 12.37
N ARG A 2 -16.58 -13.43 11.52
CA ARG A 2 -17.46 -14.54 11.92
C ARG A 2 -16.73 -15.41 12.92
N THR A 3 -17.27 -15.55 14.12
CA THR A 3 -16.75 -16.50 15.11
C THR A 3 -17.27 -17.89 14.73
N VAL A 4 -16.37 -18.75 14.30
CA VAL A 4 -16.70 -20.17 14.10
C VAL A 4 -16.73 -20.84 15.47
N ARG A 5 -17.91 -21.23 15.92
CA ARG A 5 -18.07 -22.05 17.12
C ARG A 5 -17.92 -23.52 16.71
N GLY A 6 -17.01 -24.23 17.35
CA GLY A 6 -16.80 -25.64 17.13
C GLY A 6 -16.33 -26.32 18.42
N PRO A 7 -16.44 -27.65 18.49
CA PRO A 7 -16.03 -28.42 19.68
C PRO A 7 -14.49 -28.49 19.85
N SER A 8 -13.71 -27.93 18.92
CA SER A 8 -12.25 -27.97 18.93
C SER A 8 -11.66 -26.55 18.84
N ASP A 9 -10.69 -26.28 19.71
CA ASP A 9 -9.87 -25.05 19.60
C ASP A 9 -8.81 -25.15 18.50
N ARG A 10 -8.70 -26.30 17.84
CA ARG A 10 -7.74 -26.55 16.77
C ARG A 10 -8.19 -25.93 15.45
N VAL A 11 -7.30 -25.15 14.83
CA VAL A 11 -7.50 -24.49 13.53
C VAL A 11 -6.37 -24.87 12.58
N VAL A 12 -6.71 -25.22 11.35
CA VAL A 12 -5.75 -25.45 10.27
C VAL A 12 -5.83 -24.28 9.29
N VAL A 13 -4.72 -23.59 9.09
CA VAL A 13 -4.54 -22.54 8.10
C VAL A 13 -3.82 -23.13 6.90
N VAL A 14 -4.47 -23.09 5.73
CA VAL A 14 -3.91 -23.62 4.48
C VAL A 14 -3.24 -22.50 3.71
N GLY A 15 -1.91 -22.59 3.56
CA GLY A 15 -1.05 -21.63 2.90
C GLY A 15 -0.32 -20.71 3.89
N ALA A 16 1.01 -20.67 3.80
CA ALA A 16 1.89 -19.82 4.59
C ALA A 16 2.31 -18.54 3.84
N GLY A 17 1.43 -17.97 2.98
CA GLY A 17 1.58 -16.62 2.47
C GLY A 17 1.28 -15.58 3.55
N LEU A 18 1.49 -14.28 3.26
CA LEU A 18 1.31 -13.20 4.25
C LEU A 18 -0.08 -13.24 4.91
N ALA A 19 -1.14 -13.45 4.14
CA ALA A 19 -2.50 -13.53 4.68
C ALA A 19 -2.69 -14.72 5.62
N GLY A 20 -2.16 -15.90 5.26
CA GLY A 20 -2.24 -17.10 6.10
C GLY A 20 -1.43 -16.95 7.38
N LEU A 21 -0.23 -16.40 7.29
CA LEU A 21 0.63 -16.15 8.46
C LEU A 21 -0.01 -15.12 9.41
N SER A 22 -0.57 -14.02 8.88
CA SER A 22 -1.29 -13.03 9.68
C SER A 22 -2.51 -13.64 10.37
N ALA A 23 -3.32 -14.42 9.64
CA ALA A 23 -4.46 -15.13 10.23
C ALA A 23 -4.02 -16.10 11.35
N ALA A 24 -2.92 -16.83 11.13
CA ALA A 24 -2.38 -17.75 12.12
C ALA A 24 -1.94 -17.05 13.40
N LEU A 25 -1.24 -15.90 13.29
CA LEU A 25 -0.81 -15.11 14.44
C LEU A 25 -2.03 -14.56 15.21
N HIS A 26 -3.02 -13.99 14.54
CA HIS A 26 -4.23 -13.51 15.19
C HIS A 26 -5.04 -14.61 15.87
N LEU A 27 -5.07 -15.82 15.32
CA LEU A 27 -5.75 -16.97 15.93
C LEU A 27 -4.96 -17.49 17.14
N ALA A 28 -3.63 -17.63 17.02
CA ALA A 28 -2.78 -18.06 18.11
C ALA A 28 -2.82 -17.06 19.28
N GLY A 29 -2.78 -15.77 19.02
CA GLY A 29 -2.92 -14.72 20.04
C GLY A 29 -4.26 -14.73 20.77
N ARG A 30 -5.29 -15.37 20.18
CA ARG A 30 -6.59 -15.65 20.83
C ARG A 30 -6.66 -17.02 21.51
N GLY A 31 -5.53 -17.69 21.70
CA GLY A 31 -5.44 -18.97 22.38
C GLY A 31 -5.91 -20.16 21.57
N ARG A 32 -5.97 -20.06 20.23
CA ARG A 32 -6.29 -21.23 19.38
C ARG A 32 -5.04 -22.06 19.13
N ASP A 33 -5.21 -23.39 19.06
CA ASP A 33 -4.19 -24.33 18.60
C ASP A 33 -4.14 -24.29 17.07
N VAL A 34 -3.11 -23.64 16.52
CA VAL A 34 -3.03 -23.33 15.08
C VAL A 34 -1.96 -24.18 14.41
N THR A 35 -2.36 -24.89 13.38
CA THR A 35 -1.45 -25.58 12.46
C THR A 35 -1.48 -24.87 11.10
N VAL A 36 -0.32 -24.45 10.61
CA VAL A 36 -0.17 -23.91 9.25
C VAL A 36 0.37 -25.00 8.34
N VAL A 37 -0.28 -25.23 7.22
CA VAL A 37 0.17 -26.16 6.18
C VAL A 37 0.50 -25.39 4.90
N GLU A 38 1.69 -25.64 4.35
CA GLU A 38 2.20 -25.01 3.14
C GLU A 38 2.59 -26.06 2.11
N ARG A 39 2.28 -25.82 0.85
CA ARG A 39 2.63 -26.73 -0.25
C ARG A 39 4.10 -26.61 -0.65
N GLU A 40 4.62 -25.38 -0.63
CA GLU A 40 6.01 -25.13 -0.99
C GLU A 40 6.94 -25.42 0.19
N SER A 41 8.23 -25.57 -0.09
CA SER A 41 9.26 -25.84 0.94
C SER A 41 9.62 -24.58 1.77
N TRP A 42 9.05 -23.43 1.46
CA TRP A 42 9.29 -22.15 2.14
C TRP A 42 7.98 -21.36 2.36
N PRO A 43 7.87 -20.60 3.44
CA PRO A 43 6.75 -19.68 3.67
C PRO A 43 6.94 -18.38 2.88
N GLY A 44 5.89 -17.53 2.85
CA GLY A 44 5.91 -16.21 2.25
C GLY A 44 5.00 -16.09 1.03
N GLY A 45 4.73 -17.19 0.33
CA GLY A 45 3.87 -17.18 -0.85
C GLY A 45 4.45 -16.29 -1.95
N ARG A 46 3.69 -15.25 -2.37
CA ARG A 46 4.16 -14.30 -3.39
C ARG A 46 5.18 -13.28 -2.86
N ALA A 47 5.32 -13.10 -1.55
CA ALA A 47 6.42 -12.34 -0.94
C ALA A 47 7.60 -13.29 -0.66
N GLY A 48 8.03 -13.99 -1.70
CA GLY A 48 9.08 -14.99 -1.64
C GLY A 48 10.44 -14.43 -2.04
N ARG A 49 11.45 -15.30 -1.90
CA ARG A 49 12.84 -15.00 -2.26
C ARG A 49 13.42 -16.14 -3.09
N LEU A 50 14.23 -15.79 -4.07
CA LEU A 50 15.02 -16.72 -4.87
C LEU A 50 16.50 -16.47 -4.62
N ASP A 51 17.20 -17.49 -4.14
CA ASP A 51 18.65 -17.48 -4.00
C ASP A 51 19.25 -18.22 -5.22
N VAL A 52 19.97 -17.49 -6.08
CA VAL A 52 20.59 -18.04 -7.29
C VAL A 52 21.94 -17.38 -7.58
N GLY A 53 22.98 -18.18 -7.80
CA GLY A 53 24.31 -17.68 -8.15
C GLY A 53 24.94 -16.75 -7.11
N GLY A 54 24.57 -16.88 -5.82
CA GLY A 54 25.01 -16.00 -4.73
C GLY A 54 24.22 -14.70 -4.59
N TYR A 55 23.21 -14.49 -5.42
CA TYR A 55 22.29 -13.34 -5.35
C TYR A 55 21.01 -13.72 -4.64
N ARG A 56 20.46 -12.76 -3.89
CA ARG A 56 19.15 -12.82 -3.27
C ARG A 56 18.19 -11.91 -4.04
N LEU A 57 17.17 -12.50 -4.63
CA LEU A 57 16.19 -11.80 -5.46
C LEU A 57 14.80 -11.93 -4.83
N ASP A 58 14.14 -10.82 -4.65
CA ASP A 58 12.72 -10.84 -4.29
C ASP A 58 11.89 -11.32 -5.48
N THR A 59 10.97 -12.24 -5.23
CA THR A 59 10.09 -12.80 -6.28
C THR A 59 8.71 -12.16 -6.30
N GLY A 60 8.52 -11.11 -5.53
CA GLY A 60 7.24 -10.42 -5.36
C GLY A 60 7.41 -8.96 -4.97
N PRO A 61 6.59 -8.47 -4.04
CA PRO A 61 6.63 -7.07 -3.61
C PRO A 61 8.00 -6.69 -3.03
N THR A 62 8.53 -5.57 -3.50
CA THR A 62 9.81 -4.99 -3.04
C THR A 62 9.61 -3.73 -2.21
N VAL A 63 8.37 -3.26 -2.08
CA VAL A 63 7.99 -2.08 -1.31
C VAL A 63 7.10 -2.50 -0.15
N LEU A 64 7.49 -2.12 1.06
CA LEU A 64 6.67 -2.28 2.25
C LEU A 64 5.90 -0.98 2.48
N THR A 65 4.58 -1.09 2.46
CA THR A 65 3.65 -0.02 2.82
C THR A 65 2.85 -0.40 4.06
N MET A 66 2.30 0.58 4.76
CA MET A 66 1.42 0.37 5.92
C MET A 66 2.05 -0.52 7.01
N PRO A 67 3.24 -0.17 7.55
CA PRO A 67 3.91 -0.98 8.56
C PRO A 67 3.07 -1.19 9.82
N ASP A 68 2.15 -0.27 10.13
CA ASP A 68 1.25 -0.37 11.28
C ASP A 68 0.35 -1.62 11.23
N ILE A 69 -0.06 -2.06 10.03
CA ILE A 69 -0.85 -3.30 9.87
C ILE A 69 -0.01 -4.53 10.22
N ILE A 70 1.29 -4.48 9.94
CA ILE A 70 2.22 -5.56 10.30
C ILE A 70 2.45 -5.54 11.80
N ASP A 71 2.60 -4.37 12.40
CA ASP A 71 2.76 -4.21 13.86
C ASP A 71 1.53 -4.75 14.60
N ASP A 72 0.31 -4.45 14.14
CA ASP A 72 -0.93 -5.03 14.67
C ASP A 72 -0.92 -6.58 14.62
N THR A 73 -0.32 -7.15 13.58
CA THR A 73 -0.21 -8.60 13.43
C THR A 73 0.75 -9.20 14.47
N PHE A 74 1.89 -8.56 14.72
CA PHE A 74 2.82 -8.98 15.78
C PHE A 74 2.23 -8.72 17.17
N ALA A 75 1.55 -7.61 17.38
CA ALA A 75 0.89 -7.27 18.63
C ALA A 75 -0.16 -8.31 19.04
N ALA A 76 -0.78 -9.00 18.09
CA ALA A 76 -1.73 -10.08 18.37
C ALA A 76 -1.14 -11.22 19.20
N VAL A 77 0.17 -11.43 19.16
CA VAL A 77 0.91 -12.45 19.94
C VAL A 77 1.84 -11.82 21.00
N GLY A 78 1.66 -10.54 21.31
CA GLY A 78 2.45 -9.84 22.33
C GLY A 78 3.85 -9.41 21.86
N GLU A 79 4.09 -9.38 20.56
CA GLU A 79 5.35 -8.99 19.94
C GLU A 79 5.22 -7.62 19.25
N THR A 80 6.35 -7.04 18.81
CA THR A 80 6.38 -5.79 18.04
C THR A 80 7.11 -6.01 16.71
N CYS A 81 6.72 -5.25 15.70
CA CYS A 81 7.40 -5.27 14.41
C CYS A 81 8.88 -4.91 14.57
N SER A 82 9.20 -3.86 15.32
CA SER A 82 10.58 -3.41 15.58
C SER A 82 11.43 -4.41 16.38
N GLY A 83 10.80 -5.31 17.16
CA GLY A 83 11.49 -6.39 17.87
C GLY A 83 11.86 -7.56 16.96
N ARG A 84 11.29 -7.64 15.78
CA ARG A 84 11.44 -8.77 14.84
C ARG A 84 12.03 -8.38 13.50
N LEU A 85 11.82 -7.14 13.06
CA LEU A 85 12.25 -6.62 11.76
C LEU A 85 13.03 -5.32 11.95
N ASP A 86 14.13 -5.21 11.25
CA ASP A 86 14.90 -3.97 11.13
C ASP A 86 14.42 -3.25 9.85
N LEU A 87 13.47 -2.31 10.03
CA LEU A 87 12.87 -1.56 8.93
C LEU A 87 13.62 -0.24 8.76
N LEU A 88 14.22 -0.06 7.59
CA LEU A 88 14.92 1.17 7.23
C LEU A 88 14.09 1.96 6.22
N THR A 89 13.89 3.24 6.52
CA THR A 89 13.30 4.16 5.54
C THR A 89 14.33 4.44 4.45
N VAL A 90 13.96 4.18 3.21
CA VAL A 90 14.80 4.48 2.05
C VAL A 90 14.51 5.89 1.58
N ASP A 91 15.54 6.76 1.58
CA ASP A 91 15.45 8.12 1.07
C ASP A 91 16.66 8.46 0.18
N PRO A 92 16.48 8.89 -1.07
CA PRO A 92 15.19 8.98 -1.76
C PRO A 92 14.56 7.59 -1.97
N ALA A 93 13.23 7.53 -1.97
CA ALA A 93 12.49 6.29 -2.19
C ALA A 93 12.85 5.66 -3.56
N TYR A 94 13.02 6.50 -4.56
CA TYR A 94 13.58 6.15 -5.87
C TYR A 94 13.98 7.40 -6.66
N ARG A 95 14.78 7.19 -7.72
CA ARG A 95 15.13 8.24 -8.69
C ARG A 95 14.39 8.00 -9.99
N ALA A 96 13.55 8.96 -10.38
CA ALA A 96 12.92 8.99 -11.70
C ALA A 96 13.89 9.58 -12.72
N GLN A 97 14.16 8.83 -13.80
CA GLN A 97 14.97 9.30 -14.93
C GLN A 97 14.09 9.46 -16.17
N PHE A 98 14.25 10.53 -16.90
CA PHE A 98 13.45 10.88 -18.06
C PHE A 98 14.27 10.83 -19.35
N ALA A 99 13.58 10.66 -20.48
CA ALA A 99 14.21 10.55 -21.78
C ALA A 99 14.98 11.81 -22.24
N ASP A 100 14.65 12.97 -21.65
CA ASP A 100 15.36 14.24 -21.87
C ASP A 100 16.66 14.37 -21.06
N GLY A 101 17.05 13.32 -20.33
CA GLY A 101 18.21 13.28 -19.47
C GLY A 101 18.01 13.89 -18.07
N SER A 102 16.84 14.50 -17.81
CA SER A 102 16.54 15.03 -16.48
C SER A 102 16.24 13.91 -15.49
N SER A 103 16.46 14.16 -14.20
CA SER A 103 16.14 13.21 -13.13
C SER A 103 15.54 13.92 -11.93
N LEU A 104 14.69 13.19 -11.19
CA LEU A 104 14.06 13.67 -9.97
C LEU A 104 14.20 12.61 -8.89
N ASP A 105 14.75 12.99 -7.75
CA ASP A 105 14.71 12.16 -6.55
C ASP A 105 13.33 12.30 -5.89
N VAL A 106 12.70 11.15 -5.66
CA VAL A 106 11.36 11.10 -5.07
C VAL A 106 11.51 10.80 -3.58
N HIS A 107 11.12 11.75 -2.76
CA HIS A 107 11.25 11.70 -1.31
C HIS A 107 9.92 11.35 -0.65
N SER A 108 9.98 10.60 0.45
CA SER A 108 8.83 10.32 1.30
C SER A 108 8.42 11.54 2.15
N ASP A 109 9.41 12.38 2.52
CA ASP A 109 9.14 13.65 3.20
C ASP A 109 8.52 14.67 2.24
N ALA A 110 7.41 15.29 2.67
CA ALA A 110 6.63 16.17 1.81
C ALA A 110 7.33 17.51 1.49
N ASP A 111 8.12 18.02 2.42
CA ASP A 111 8.80 19.30 2.23
C ASP A 111 10.04 19.12 1.38
N GLN A 112 10.78 18.03 1.57
CA GLN A 112 11.87 17.63 0.69
C GLN A 112 11.35 17.39 -0.74
N MET A 113 10.26 16.65 -0.89
CA MET A 113 9.66 16.41 -2.22
C MET A 113 9.19 17.70 -2.88
N ALA A 114 8.55 18.63 -2.14
CA ALA A 114 8.15 19.93 -2.69
C ALA A 114 9.35 20.78 -3.11
N THR A 115 10.46 20.69 -2.38
CA THR A 115 11.71 21.37 -2.71
C THR A 115 12.32 20.77 -3.99
N ALA A 116 12.42 19.44 -4.07
CA ALA A 116 12.91 18.74 -5.24
C ALA A 116 12.08 19.06 -6.51
N ILE A 117 10.75 19.11 -6.38
CA ILE A 117 9.87 19.50 -7.49
C ILE A 117 10.10 20.97 -7.91
N LYS A 118 10.30 21.86 -6.95
CA LYS A 118 10.56 23.28 -7.26
C LYS A 118 11.86 23.46 -8.05
N GLU A 119 12.90 22.73 -7.70
CA GLU A 119 14.19 22.74 -8.37
C GLU A 119 14.14 22.06 -9.74
N PHE A 120 13.42 20.95 -9.83
CA PHE A 120 13.25 20.16 -11.05
C PHE A 120 12.41 20.87 -12.12
N ALA A 121 11.36 21.58 -11.71
CA ALA A 121 10.41 22.24 -12.60
C ALA A 121 10.23 23.71 -12.23
N ASP A 122 9.34 24.01 -11.27
CA ASP A 122 9.07 25.36 -10.80
C ASP A 122 8.26 25.41 -9.50
N ALA A 123 8.09 26.62 -8.95
CA ALA A 123 7.31 26.86 -7.73
C ALA A 123 5.81 26.55 -7.90
N LYS A 124 5.27 26.66 -9.13
CA LYS A 124 3.86 26.36 -9.43
C LYS A 124 3.60 24.87 -9.30
N GLN A 125 4.51 24.04 -9.85
CA GLN A 125 4.41 22.58 -9.72
C GLN A 125 4.57 22.13 -8.26
N ALA A 126 5.48 22.72 -7.49
CA ALA A 126 5.62 22.46 -6.06
C ALA A 126 4.35 22.80 -5.28
N ALA A 127 3.70 23.94 -5.58
CA ALA A 127 2.41 24.29 -4.99
C ALA A 127 1.30 23.34 -5.42
N GLY A 128 1.33 22.87 -6.67
CA GLY A 128 0.42 21.85 -7.19
C GLY A 128 0.58 20.51 -6.47
N TYR A 129 1.82 20.09 -6.24
CA TYR A 129 2.12 18.89 -5.46
C TYR A 129 1.56 18.95 -4.05
N ARG A 130 1.71 20.06 -3.33
CA ARG A 130 1.13 20.20 -1.97
C ARG A 130 -0.40 20.00 -1.99
N LYS A 131 -1.10 20.56 -2.96
CA LYS A 131 -2.55 20.35 -3.13
C LYS A 131 -2.90 18.91 -3.50
N LEU A 132 -2.10 18.28 -4.35
CA LEU A 132 -2.26 16.87 -4.70
C LEU A 132 -2.09 16.00 -3.46
N ARG A 133 -1.05 16.24 -2.65
CA ARG A 133 -0.78 15.51 -1.41
C ARG A 133 -1.91 15.69 -0.40
N ASP A 134 -2.44 16.91 -0.22
CA ASP A 134 -3.59 17.16 0.67
C ASP A 134 -4.83 16.36 0.22
N TRP A 135 -5.01 16.24 -1.08
CA TRP A 135 -6.09 15.42 -1.63
C TRP A 135 -5.84 13.93 -1.40
N LEU A 136 -4.61 13.44 -1.63
CA LEU A 136 -4.22 12.05 -1.37
C LEU A 136 -4.38 11.68 0.12
N THR A 137 -4.00 12.58 1.04
CA THR A 137 -4.21 12.38 2.48
C THR A 137 -5.69 12.17 2.82
N ARG A 138 -6.58 13.00 2.27
CA ARG A 138 -8.03 12.85 2.47
C ARG A 138 -8.57 11.57 1.84
N LEU A 139 -8.04 11.18 0.69
CA LEU A 139 -8.38 9.93 0.03
C LEU A 139 -8.00 8.74 0.91
N TYR A 140 -6.73 8.68 1.33
CA TYR A 140 -6.20 7.63 2.20
C TYR A 140 -7.01 7.47 3.48
N GLN A 141 -7.24 8.57 4.22
CA GLN A 141 -8.03 8.54 5.45
C GLN A 141 -9.45 8.01 5.22
N THR A 142 -10.10 8.44 4.12
CA THR A 142 -11.45 7.98 3.78
C THR A 142 -11.47 6.50 3.44
N GLU A 143 -10.45 6.01 2.72
CA GLU A 143 -10.35 4.61 2.33
C GLU A 143 -9.92 3.71 3.47
N PHE A 144 -8.95 4.13 4.27
CA PHE A 144 -8.48 3.35 5.41
C PHE A 144 -9.61 3.06 6.39
N ASP A 145 -10.29 4.11 6.86
CA ASP A 145 -11.39 4.01 7.83
C ASP A 145 -12.63 3.31 7.26
N GLY A 146 -12.87 3.47 5.96
CA GLY A 146 -14.08 3.00 5.31
C GLY A 146 -13.99 1.62 4.68
N PHE A 147 -12.79 1.24 4.22
CA PHE A 147 -12.65 0.10 3.31
C PHE A 147 -11.42 -0.78 3.60
N ILE A 148 -10.23 -0.22 3.81
CA ILE A 148 -8.99 -1.01 3.92
C ILE A 148 -8.96 -1.80 5.24
N ALA A 149 -9.29 -1.15 6.36
CA ALA A 149 -9.26 -1.76 7.69
C ALA A 149 -10.56 -2.52 8.04
N LYS A 150 -11.49 -2.71 7.08
CA LYS A 150 -12.78 -3.35 7.33
C LYS A 150 -12.95 -4.66 6.61
N ASN A 151 -13.71 -5.56 7.27
CA ASN A 151 -14.19 -6.77 6.65
C ASN A 151 -15.59 -6.55 6.08
N PHE A 152 -15.87 -7.10 4.90
CA PHE A 152 -17.16 -6.98 4.22
C PHE A 152 -17.83 -8.34 4.13
N ASP A 153 -18.84 -8.56 4.95
CA ASP A 153 -19.64 -9.80 4.95
C ASP A 153 -20.74 -9.80 3.88
N SER A 154 -21.05 -8.64 3.31
CA SER A 154 -22.10 -8.45 2.31
C SER A 154 -21.79 -7.25 1.40
N PRO A 155 -22.18 -7.27 0.11
CA PRO A 155 -22.09 -6.10 -0.76
C PRO A 155 -22.80 -4.85 -0.20
N LEU A 156 -23.85 -5.02 0.60
CA LEU A 156 -24.57 -3.91 1.24
C LEU A 156 -23.71 -3.18 2.28
N SER A 157 -22.73 -3.85 2.89
CA SER A 157 -21.82 -3.22 3.85
C SER A 157 -20.84 -2.23 3.19
N LEU A 158 -20.71 -2.25 1.84
CA LEU A 158 -20.00 -1.22 1.09
C LEU A 158 -20.75 0.11 1.06
N VAL A 159 -22.07 0.09 1.23
CA VAL A 159 -22.90 1.31 1.25
C VAL A 159 -22.82 1.94 2.64
N ASN A 160 -21.92 2.91 2.78
CA ASN A 160 -21.66 3.61 4.03
C ASN A 160 -21.36 5.10 3.75
N PRO A 161 -21.35 5.97 4.77
CA PRO A 161 -21.04 7.40 4.58
C PRO A 161 -19.69 7.66 3.91
N GLN A 162 -18.70 6.80 4.11
CA GLN A 162 -17.37 6.90 3.50
C GLN A 162 -17.42 6.71 1.98
N LEU A 163 -18.34 5.88 1.47
CA LEU A 163 -18.56 5.75 0.03
C LEU A 163 -19.04 7.06 -0.59
N ALA A 164 -19.99 7.74 0.07
CA ALA A 164 -20.48 9.04 -0.39
C ALA A 164 -19.36 10.10 -0.32
N ARG A 165 -18.55 10.08 0.76
CA ARG A 165 -17.40 10.97 0.91
C ARG A 165 -16.34 10.70 -0.16
N LEU A 166 -16.06 9.44 -0.45
CA LEU A 166 -15.12 9.02 -1.51
C LEU A 166 -15.58 9.53 -2.88
N ALA A 167 -16.87 9.42 -3.18
CA ALA A 167 -17.43 9.98 -4.41
C ALA A 167 -17.30 11.51 -4.46
N ALA A 168 -17.58 12.20 -3.35
CA ALA A 168 -17.52 13.67 -3.26
C ALA A 168 -16.10 14.22 -3.48
N ILE A 169 -15.08 13.55 -2.94
CA ILE A 169 -13.67 13.95 -3.15
C ILE A 169 -13.10 13.51 -4.51
N GLY A 170 -13.89 12.81 -5.32
CA GLY A 170 -13.53 12.45 -6.70
C GLY A 170 -12.83 11.10 -6.83
N GLY A 171 -12.96 10.20 -5.85
CA GLY A 171 -12.35 8.87 -5.87
C GLY A 171 -12.74 8.01 -7.08
N PHE A 172 -13.94 8.20 -7.63
CA PHE A 172 -14.41 7.50 -8.83
C PHE A 172 -14.10 8.23 -10.16
N ARG A 173 -13.37 9.33 -10.11
CA ARG A 173 -12.84 9.96 -11.34
C ARG A 173 -11.62 9.20 -11.85
N LYS A 174 -11.12 9.59 -13.03
CA LYS A 174 -9.89 9.02 -13.55
C LYS A 174 -8.68 9.56 -12.79
N TRP A 175 -7.73 8.66 -12.48
CA TRP A 175 -6.55 9.02 -11.70
C TRP A 175 -5.72 10.11 -12.37
N ASP A 176 -5.40 9.94 -13.66
CA ASP A 176 -4.67 10.97 -14.43
C ASP A 176 -5.39 12.33 -14.41
N ALA A 177 -6.71 12.33 -14.55
CA ALA A 177 -7.50 13.57 -14.50
C ALA A 177 -7.42 14.25 -13.12
N MET A 178 -7.30 13.50 -12.04
CA MET A 178 -7.13 14.07 -10.70
C MET A 178 -5.74 14.65 -10.52
N VAL A 179 -4.69 13.96 -10.99
CA VAL A 179 -3.31 14.50 -10.95
C VAL A 179 -3.17 15.73 -11.82
N ASN A 180 -3.72 15.71 -13.05
CA ASN A 180 -3.64 16.82 -14.01
C ASN A 180 -4.32 18.11 -13.55
N ARG A 181 -5.21 18.03 -12.55
CA ARG A 181 -5.79 19.24 -11.90
C ARG A 181 -4.78 20.05 -11.12
N HIS A 182 -3.72 19.40 -10.64
CA HIS A 182 -2.75 19.99 -9.73
C HIS A 182 -1.37 20.12 -10.38
N ILE A 183 -1.02 19.19 -11.24
CA ILE A 183 0.29 19.07 -11.88
C ILE A 183 0.13 19.23 -13.39
N SER A 184 0.89 20.13 -14.00
CA SER A 184 0.87 20.36 -15.44
C SER A 184 2.12 19.86 -16.18
N ASP A 185 3.25 19.64 -15.47
CA ASP A 185 4.45 19.05 -16.07
C ASP A 185 4.22 17.54 -16.34
N PRO A 186 4.36 17.09 -17.60
CA PRO A 186 4.05 15.71 -17.97
C PRO A 186 5.01 14.67 -17.34
N ARG A 187 6.21 15.08 -16.94
CA ARG A 187 7.16 14.20 -16.24
C ARG A 187 6.66 13.95 -14.81
N LEU A 188 6.25 15.00 -14.11
CA LEU A 188 5.67 14.89 -12.77
C LEU A 188 4.32 14.15 -12.79
N GLN A 189 3.49 14.35 -13.81
CA GLN A 189 2.25 13.58 -13.98
C GLN A 189 2.54 12.07 -14.01
N ARG A 190 3.59 11.63 -14.69
CA ARG A 190 4.01 10.23 -14.72
C ARG A 190 4.47 9.73 -13.35
N VAL A 191 5.25 10.53 -12.61
CA VAL A 191 5.70 10.20 -11.25
C VAL A 191 4.53 9.91 -10.31
N PHE A 192 3.43 10.65 -10.43
CA PHE A 192 2.26 10.50 -9.55
C PHE A 192 1.14 9.63 -10.14
N THR A 193 1.38 8.92 -11.23
CA THR A 193 0.35 8.06 -11.85
C THR A 193 0.84 6.69 -12.23
N PHE A 194 2.16 6.45 -12.36
CA PHE A 194 2.67 5.14 -12.82
C PHE A 194 2.30 3.98 -11.91
N GLN A 195 2.06 4.24 -10.63
CA GLN A 195 1.68 3.23 -9.64
C GLN A 195 0.37 2.52 -9.99
N SER A 196 -0.46 3.08 -10.88
CA SER A 196 -1.64 2.40 -11.44
C SER A 196 -1.29 1.08 -12.14
N LEU A 197 -0.03 0.94 -12.61
CA LEU A 197 0.49 -0.27 -13.22
C LEU A 197 0.56 -1.45 -12.24
N TYR A 198 0.65 -1.20 -10.93
CA TYR A 198 0.56 -2.25 -9.91
C TYR A 198 -0.81 -2.97 -9.93
N ALA A 199 -1.85 -2.24 -10.34
CA ALA A 199 -3.18 -2.82 -10.57
C ALA A 199 -3.37 -3.33 -12.02
N GLY A 200 -2.32 -3.32 -12.86
CA GLY A 200 -2.38 -3.74 -14.26
C GLY A 200 -3.20 -2.79 -15.15
N VAL A 201 -3.38 -1.54 -14.75
CA VAL A 201 -4.27 -0.58 -15.45
C VAL A 201 -3.50 0.68 -15.82
N ALA A 202 -3.73 1.19 -17.04
CA ALA A 202 -3.15 2.47 -17.45
C ALA A 202 -3.76 3.64 -16.65
N PRO A 203 -3.00 4.70 -16.31
CA PRO A 203 -3.47 5.82 -15.47
C PRO A 203 -4.79 6.44 -15.92
N ARG A 204 -4.98 6.60 -17.25
CA ARG A 204 -6.22 7.14 -17.83
C ARG A 204 -7.43 6.20 -17.73
N GLN A 205 -7.22 4.95 -17.39
CA GLN A 205 -8.28 3.94 -17.20
C GLN A 205 -8.53 3.66 -15.73
N ALA A 206 -7.52 3.86 -14.87
CA ALA A 206 -7.61 3.66 -13.44
C ALA A 206 -8.55 4.69 -12.79
N LEU A 207 -9.28 4.23 -11.78
CA LEU A 207 -10.04 5.13 -10.90
C LEU A 207 -9.10 5.75 -9.87
N ALA A 208 -9.43 6.95 -9.44
CA ALA A 208 -8.62 7.72 -8.50
C ALA A 208 -8.56 7.11 -7.08
N VAL A 209 -9.44 6.18 -6.75
CA VAL A 209 -9.33 5.34 -5.52
C VAL A 209 -7.99 4.60 -5.45
N TYR A 210 -7.42 4.20 -6.58
CA TYR A 210 -6.11 3.55 -6.60
C TYR A 210 -4.93 4.50 -6.34
N ALA A 211 -5.17 5.82 -6.35
CA ALA A 211 -4.12 6.81 -6.10
C ALA A 211 -3.57 6.76 -4.66
N VAL A 212 -4.26 6.08 -3.75
CA VAL A 212 -3.75 5.77 -2.41
C VAL A 212 -2.39 5.06 -2.43
N ILE A 213 -2.09 4.32 -3.49
CA ILE A 213 -0.79 3.63 -3.67
C ILE A 213 0.36 4.64 -3.87
N ALA A 214 0.07 5.86 -4.29
CA ALA A 214 1.05 6.92 -4.49
C ALA A 214 1.23 7.83 -3.25
N TYR A 215 0.47 7.58 -2.18
CA TYR A 215 0.53 8.30 -0.91
C TYR A 215 1.52 7.62 0.02
#